data_542c574fddd96b7da750f5a8e4b0e862
#
_entry.id   542c574fddd96b7da750f5a8e4b0e862
#
_cell.length_a   1.000
_cell.length_b   1.000
_cell.length_c   1.000
_cell.angle_alpha   90.00
_cell.angle_beta   90.00
_cell.angle_gamma   90.00
#
_symmetry.space_group_name_H-M   'P 1'
#
loop_
_entity.id
_entity.type
_entity.pdbx_description
1 polymer ?
#
loop_
_entity_poly.entity_id
_entity_poly.type
_entity_poly.pdbx_seq_one_letter_code
_entity_poly.pdbx_strand_id
1 'polypeptide(L)'
;MATVFPDRTMTVVQLIPALHSGGAERSTLEIARALVAAGHRSVVVSAGGRLVAQLEAEGSEHFTLPIGHKSLGVLFTVGKLRRILREVKPDIVHARSRLPGWIGWWAMRGVKPRPHFVTTVHGMNSPGRYSAILLRGERVIVVSQTLRDYVLRHYPDDIDTARVAVIPRGIDTDAFPYGYRPDETWQRSFFEEYPQLASAPLLTLPGRGTRLKGHADAIELLADLNHRAIDARLLLLGADEPGREAYVAELRQLIHARGLDDKVVISPARDDVRDVFAMSALILQLSVRPESFGRTVVEALALCRPVMGYAHGGVGELLAELYPAGRVPLGDREKLVERAAELLRFAPPIPPPRSYRLVDMQEATLALYADLLQGVPAA
;
A
#
# COMPACT_ATOMS: atom_id res chain seq x y z
N MET A 1 -8.45 14.53 21.01
CA MET A 1 -7.87 14.19 22.34
C MET A 1 -6.39 14.05 22.14
N ALA A 2 -5.55 14.78 22.85
CA ALA A 2 -4.10 14.58 22.79
C ALA A 2 -3.80 13.18 23.35
N THR A 3 -3.18 12.33 22.55
CA THR A 3 -2.75 11.00 22.97
C THR A 3 -1.69 11.19 24.06
N VAL A 4 -2.02 10.87 25.31
CA VAL A 4 -1.05 10.88 26.42
C VAL A 4 -0.15 9.68 26.19
N PHE A 5 1.00 9.90 25.58
CA PHE A 5 2.04 8.88 25.50
C PHE A 5 2.54 8.57 26.92
N PRO A 6 2.88 7.31 27.24
CA PRO A 6 3.46 7.00 28.54
C PRO A 6 4.73 7.85 28.75
N ASP A 7 4.96 8.32 29.99
CA ASP A 7 6.17 9.08 30.38
C ASP A 7 7.49 8.33 30.15
N ARG A 8 7.41 7.16 29.55
CA ARG A 8 8.51 6.23 29.30
C ARG A 8 8.75 6.05 27.80
N THR A 9 10.00 6.15 27.38
CA THR A 9 10.45 5.77 26.04
C THR A 9 10.14 4.30 25.76
N MET A 10 9.36 4.01 24.70
CA MET A 10 9.11 2.65 24.20
C MET A 10 10.23 2.20 23.27
N THR A 11 10.55 0.91 23.27
CA THR A 11 11.39 0.27 22.26
C THR A 11 10.54 -0.69 21.41
N VAL A 12 10.43 -0.41 20.12
CA VAL A 12 9.62 -1.20 19.18
C VAL A 12 10.52 -1.84 18.11
N VAL A 13 10.43 -3.16 17.96
CA VAL A 13 11.10 -3.92 16.89
C VAL A 13 10.09 -4.31 15.83
N GLN A 14 10.20 -3.77 14.62
CA GLN A 14 9.39 -4.16 13.48
C GLN A 14 10.09 -5.27 12.67
N LEU A 15 9.35 -6.33 12.31
CA LEU A 15 9.86 -7.47 11.55
C LEU A 15 9.23 -7.51 10.15
N ILE A 16 10.05 -7.36 9.10
CA ILE A 16 9.59 -7.37 7.71
C ILE A 16 10.56 -8.17 6.82
N PRO A 17 10.11 -8.82 5.72
CA PRO A 17 10.99 -9.64 4.88
C PRO A 17 12.18 -8.88 4.29
N ALA A 18 11.94 -7.72 3.70
CA ALA A 18 12.90 -6.83 3.06
C ALA A 18 12.36 -5.41 3.00
N LEU A 19 13.20 -4.43 2.62
CA LEU A 19 12.89 -3.00 2.52
C LEU A 19 13.17 -2.49 1.11
N HIS A 20 12.36 -2.91 0.12
CA HIS A 20 12.51 -2.47 -1.28
C HIS A 20 11.55 -1.35 -1.68
N SER A 21 10.29 -1.66 -2.04
CA SER A 21 9.37 -0.65 -2.59
C SER A 21 7.89 -0.94 -2.40
N GLY A 22 7.51 -1.92 -1.62
CA GLY A 22 6.10 -2.30 -1.44
C GLY A 22 5.35 -1.43 -0.43
N GLY A 23 4.02 -1.53 -0.43
CA GLY A 23 3.18 -0.77 0.51
C GLY A 23 3.38 -1.16 1.98
N ALA A 24 3.79 -2.41 2.28
CA ALA A 24 4.13 -2.84 3.64
C ALA A 24 5.46 -2.24 4.09
N GLU A 25 6.45 -2.21 3.19
CA GLU A 25 7.77 -1.62 3.43
C GLU A 25 7.65 -0.11 3.69
N ARG A 26 6.90 0.61 2.84
CA ARG A 26 6.65 2.05 3.02
C ARG A 26 5.97 2.31 4.36
N SER A 27 4.94 1.54 4.72
CA SER A 27 4.28 1.67 6.01
C SER A 27 5.19 1.32 7.21
N THR A 28 6.21 0.48 7.02
CA THR A 28 7.21 0.21 8.07
C THR A 28 8.05 1.45 8.35
N LEU A 29 8.51 2.15 7.29
CA LEU A 29 9.24 3.41 7.44
C LEU A 29 8.36 4.51 8.06
N GLU A 30 7.11 4.64 7.60
CA GLU A 30 6.15 5.62 8.11
C GLU A 30 5.94 5.50 9.61
N ILE A 31 5.80 4.26 10.14
CA ILE A 31 5.68 4.02 11.58
C ILE A 31 7.02 4.15 12.30
N ALA A 32 8.13 3.75 11.66
CA ALA A 32 9.48 3.94 12.21
C ALA A 32 9.78 5.44 12.46
N ARG A 33 9.49 6.28 11.47
CA ARG A 33 9.62 7.74 11.56
C ARG A 33 8.74 8.33 12.67
N ALA A 34 7.49 7.86 12.79
CA ALA A 34 6.59 8.32 13.85
C ALA A 34 7.08 7.95 15.25
N LEU A 35 7.65 6.77 15.44
CA LEU A 35 8.26 6.35 16.69
C LEU A 35 9.42 7.26 17.07
N VAL A 36 10.34 7.53 16.14
CA VAL A 36 11.49 8.43 16.37
C VAL A 36 11.01 9.84 16.68
N ALA A 37 10.06 10.38 15.92
CA ALA A 37 9.51 11.72 16.13
C ALA A 37 8.82 11.86 17.51
N ALA A 38 8.25 10.77 18.04
CA ALA A 38 7.65 10.71 19.38
C ALA A 38 8.67 10.41 20.49
N GLY A 39 9.97 10.38 20.20
CA GLY A 39 11.04 10.12 21.19
C GLY A 39 11.17 8.64 21.61
N HIS A 40 10.64 7.72 20.80
CA HIS A 40 10.72 6.28 21.05
C HIS A 40 11.87 5.65 20.26
N ARG A 41 12.38 4.51 20.74
CA ARG A 41 13.40 3.74 20.03
C ARG A 41 12.77 2.86 18.96
N SER A 42 13.10 3.12 17.70
CA SER A 42 12.63 2.37 16.54
C SER A 42 13.72 1.46 16.00
N VAL A 43 13.43 0.18 15.91
CA VAL A 43 14.34 -0.85 15.37
C VAL A 43 13.60 -1.63 14.29
N VAL A 44 14.25 -1.86 13.16
CA VAL A 44 13.70 -2.69 12.08
C VAL A 44 14.65 -3.84 11.78
N VAL A 45 14.10 -5.05 11.67
CA VAL A 45 14.84 -6.24 11.25
C VAL A 45 14.30 -6.70 9.90
N SER A 46 15.19 -6.81 8.91
CA SER A 46 14.85 -7.25 7.55
C SER A 46 16.05 -7.85 6.82
N ALA A 47 15.85 -8.41 5.62
CA ALA A 47 16.96 -8.83 4.77
C ALA A 47 17.72 -7.67 4.09
N GLY A 48 17.41 -6.42 4.43
CA GLY A 48 17.94 -5.23 3.77
C GLY A 48 17.05 -4.77 2.60
N GLY A 49 17.58 -3.85 1.79
CA GLY A 49 16.93 -3.28 0.62
C GLY A 49 17.22 -1.78 0.46
N ARG A 50 16.76 -1.19 -0.65
CA ARG A 50 17.06 0.22 -1.01
C ARG A 50 16.55 1.25 0.00
N LEU A 51 15.54 0.91 0.80
CA LEU A 51 14.96 1.82 1.78
C LEU A 51 15.68 1.82 3.14
N VAL A 52 16.73 1.00 3.32
CA VAL A 52 17.48 0.95 4.59
C VAL A 52 18.17 2.28 4.87
N ALA A 53 18.84 2.86 3.87
CA ALA A 53 19.54 4.13 4.03
C ALA A 53 18.59 5.27 4.47
N GLN A 54 17.37 5.31 3.90
CA GLN A 54 16.34 6.26 4.32
C GLN A 54 15.89 6.00 5.76
N LEU A 55 15.63 4.74 6.11
CA LEU A 55 15.21 4.34 7.47
C LEU A 55 16.22 4.80 8.53
N GLU A 56 17.52 4.59 8.28
CA GLU A 56 18.60 4.96 9.19
C GLU A 56 18.79 6.48 9.24
N ALA A 57 18.70 7.17 8.11
CA ALA A 57 18.74 8.64 8.05
C ALA A 57 17.57 9.29 8.81
N GLU A 58 16.42 8.62 8.88
CA GLU A 58 15.25 9.04 9.68
C GLU A 58 15.36 8.66 11.18
N GLY A 59 16.51 8.12 11.63
CA GLY A 59 16.83 7.87 13.03
C GLY A 59 16.45 6.49 13.58
N SER A 60 16.04 5.54 12.74
CA SER A 60 15.77 4.17 13.15
C SER A 60 17.01 3.29 13.04
N GLU A 61 17.12 2.29 13.91
CA GLU A 61 18.17 1.26 13.83
C GLU A 61 17.75 0.15 12.87
N HIS A 62 18.69 -0.40 12.10
CA HIS A 62 18.44 -1.55 11.23
C HIS A 62 19.34 -2.73 11.55
N PHE A 63 18.77 -3.92 11.67
CA PHE A 63 19.51 -5.20 11.73
C PHE A 63 19.24 -6.04 10.49
N THR A 64 20.29 -6.33 9.72
CA THR A 64 20.18 -7.18 8.54
C THR A 64 20.08 -8.65 8.96
N LEU A 65 18.92 -9.27 8.71
CA LEU A 65 18.68 -10.68 8.95
C LEU A 65 17.69 -11.24 7.90
N PRO A 66 17.98 -12.38 7.23
CA PRO A 66 17.15 -12.91 6.15
C PRO A 66 15.87 -13.59 6.64
N ILE A 67 15.02 -12.83 7.35
CA ILE A 67 13.75 -13.31 7.94
C ILE A 67 12.63 -13.49 6.92
N GLY A 68 12.87 -13.18 5.64
CA GLY A 68 11.94 -13.36 4.52
C GLY A 68 12.19 -14.63 3.70
N HIS A 69 13.29 -15.33 3.90
CA HIS A 69 13.67 -16.49 3.10
C HIS A 69 13.22 -17.82 3.72
N LYS A 70 12.44 -18.59 2.96
CA LYS A 70 12.08 -19.97 3.30
C LYS A 70 13.27 -20.88 3.05
N SER A 71 14.01 -21.24 4.08
CA SER A 71 15.15 -22.17 4.00
C SER A 71 15.21 -23.05 5.25
N LEU A 72 15.94 -24.15 5.18
CA LEU A 72 16.25 -24.99 6.35
C LEU A 72 16.98 -24.22 7.45
N GLY A 73 17.61 -23.09 7.11
CA GLY A 73 18.26 -22.17 8.04
C GLY A 73 17.33 -21.33 8.92
N VAL A 74 16.01 -21.47 8.83
CA VAL A 74 15.05 -20.71 9.66
C VAL A 74 15.32 -20.86 11.15
N LEU A 75 15.73 -22.05 11.64
CA LEU A 75 16.05 -22.26 13.07
C LEU A 75 17.27 -21.41 13.51
N PHE A 76 18.29 -21.28 12.68
CA PHE A 76 19.43 -20.38 12.94
C PHE A 76 18.98 -18.92 12.95
N THR A 77 18.05 -18.55 12.07
CA THR A 77 17.49 -17.21 12.00
C THR A 77 16.71 -16.89 13.28
N VAL A 78 15.94 -17.83 13.82
CA VAL A 78 15.25 -17.69 15.12
C VAL A 78 16.26 -17.45 16.26
N GLY A 79 17.39 -18.19 16.29
CA GLY A 79 18.46 -18.02 17.27
C GLY A 79 19.11 -16.63 17.19
N LYS A 80 19.43 -16.17 15.98
CA LYS A 80 19.99 -14.83 15.73
C LYS A 80 19.01 -13.74 16.12
N LEU A 81 17.74 -13.84 15.72
CA LEU A 81 16.72 -12.86 16.11
C LEU A 81 16.54 -12.82 17.63
N ARG A 82 16.51 -13.98 18.31
CA ARG A 82 16.45 -14.03 19.78
C ARG A 82 17.62 -13.29 20.44
N ARG A 83 18.84 -13.38 19.87
CA ARG A 83 19.99 -12.64 20.36
C ARG A 83 19.79 -11.14 20.21
N ILE A 84 19.34 -10.68 19.05
CA ILE A 84 19.00 -9.26 18.79
C ILE A 84 17.95 -8.79 19.80
N LEU A 85 16.85 -9.54 19.99
CA LEU A 85 15.79 -9.17 20.93
C LEU A 85 16.28 -9.09 22.40
N ARG A 86 17.23 -9.93 22.80
CA ARG A 86 17.85 -9.86 24.16
C ARG A 86 18.74 -8.64 24.33
N GLU A 87 19.41 -8.21 23.28
CA GLU A 87 20.27 -7.03 23.25
C GLU A 87 19.43 -5.75 23.23
N VAL A 88 18.46 -5.66 22.32
CA VAL A 88 17.57 -4.50 22.13
C VAL A 88 16.58 -4.34 23.28
N LYS A 89 16.13 -5.44 23.92
CA LYS A 89 15.12 -5.50 24.98
C LYS A 89 13.84 -4.72 24.62
N PRO A 90 13.17 -5.10 23.50
CA PRO A 90 12.01 -4.37 23.05
C PRO A 90 10.81 -4.53 24.00
N ASP A 91 10.00 -3.51 24.11
CA ASP A 91 8.68 -3.57 24.72
C ASP A 91 7.68 -4.26 23.77
N ILE A 92 7.81 -4.01 22.46
CA ILE A 92 6.92 -4.52 21.42
C ILE A 92 7.72 -5.14 20.28
N VAL A 93 7.27 -6.30 19.81
CA VAL A 93 7.67 -6.91 18.54
C VAL A 93 6.49 -6.88 17.60
N HIS A 94 6.60 -6.10 16.53
CA HIS A 94 5.55 -5.95 15.52
C HIS A 94 5.88 -6.69 14.23
N ALA A 95 5.21 -7.81 13.97
CA ALA A 95 5.40 -8.58 12.75
C ALA A 95 4.50 -8.09 11.61
N ARG A 96 5.10 -7.77 10.48
CA ARG A 96 4.43 -7.22 9.30
C ARG A 96 4.28 -8.23 8.15
N SER A 97 4.64 -9.48 8.35
CA SER A 97 4.51 -10.56 7.37
C SER A 97 4.55 -11.93 8.04
N ARG A 98 4.05 -12.95 7.33
CA ARG A 98 3.85 -14.30 7.85
C ARG A 98 5.14 -14.96 8.35
N LEU A 99 6.19 -15.04 7.53
CA LEU A 99 7.44 -15.70 7.94
C LEU A 99 8.17 -14.92 9.04
N PRO A 100 8.36 -13.59 8.95
CA PRO A 100 8.82 -12.79 10.06
C PRO A 100 7.97 -12.97 11.33
N GLY A 101 6.66 -13.11 11.20
CA GLY A 101 5.74 -13.40 12.31
C GLY A 101 6.06 -14.73 12.99
N TRP A 102 6.25 -15.82 12.24
CA TRP A 102 6.67 -17.11 12.79
C TRP A 102 8.02 -17.06 13.48
N ILE A 103 9.02 -16.43 12.82
CA ILE A 103 10.37 -16.30 13.36
C ILE A 103 10.35 -15.48 14.66
N GLY A 104 9.63 -14.34 14.66
CA GLY A 104 9.45 -13.49 15.84
C GLY A 104 8.76 -14.23 16.99
N TRP A 105 7.66 -14.91 16.70
CA TRP A 105 6.91 -15.70 17.68
C TRP A 105 7.77 -16.76 18.39
N TRP A 106 8.65 -17.46 17.65
CA TRP A 106 9.55 -18.44 18.25
C TRP A 106 10.75 -17.79 18.95
N ALA A 107 11.26 -16.68 18.42
CA ALA A 107 12.37 -15.97 19.05
C ALA A 107 12.01 -15.40 20.41
N MET A 108 10.82 -14.78 20.53
CA MET A 108 10.33 -14.18 21.78
C MET A 108 10.17 -15.18 22.94
N ARG A 109 9.91 -16.48 22.67
CA ARG A 109 9.78 -17.51 23.71
C ARG A 109 11.00 -17.64 24.64
N GLY A 110 12.16 -17.15 24.20
CA GLY A 110 13.40 -17.18 24.99
C GLY A 110 13.89 -15.79 25.45
N VAL A 111 13.03 -14.78 25.40
CA VAL A 111 13.34 -13.39 25.83
C VAL A 111 12.59 -13.08 27.13
N LYS A 112 13.26 -12.46 28.09
CA LYS A 112 12.70 -12.03 29.38
C LYS A 112 13.14 -10.58 29.69
N PRO A 113 12.20 -9.67 30.05
CA PRO A 113 10.75 -9.88 30.00
C PRO A 113 10.32 -10.18 28.56
N ARG A 114 9.19 -10.88 28.40
CA ARG A 114 8.67 -11.18 27.06
C ARG A 114 8.02 -9.93 26.48
N PRO A 115 8.43 -9.47 25.28
CA PRO A 115 7.81 -8.32 24.65
C PRO A 115 6.37 -8.63 24.21
N HIS A 116 5.52 -7.62 24.12
CA HIS A 116 4.21 -7.72 23.52
C HIS A 116 4.32 -8.02 22.03
N PHE A 117 3.40 -8.84 21.53
CA PHE A 117 3.38 -9.23 20.13
C PHE A 117 2.23 -8.55 19.38
N VAL A 118 2.57 -7.68 18.43
CA VAL A 118 1.63 -7.03 17.52
C VAL A 118 1.82 -7.57 16.11
N THR A 119 0.76 -7.68 15.35
CA THR A 119 0.83 -8.12 13.96
C THR A 119 0.02 -7.17 13.06
N THR A 120 0.46 -7.01 11.81
CA THR A 120 -0.36 -6.36 10.77
C THR A 120 -0.63 -7.33 9.63
N VAL A 121 -1.90 -7.46 9.28
CA VAL A 121 -2.35 -8.11 8.06
C VAL A 121 -2.38 -7.09 6.94
N HIS A 122 -1.43 -7.18 5.99
CA HIS A 122 -1.28 -6.22 4.89
C HIS A 122 -2.04 -6.61 3.62
N GLY A 123 -2.55 -7.83 3.54
CA GLY A 123 -3.19 -8.34 2.35
C GLY A 123 -4.05 -9.55 2.61
N MET A 124 -4.92 -9.88 1.65
CA MET A 124 -5.75 -11.07 1.66
C MET A 124 -4.89 -12.32 1.39
N ASN A 125 -4.16 -12.74 2.42
CA ASN A 125 -3.34 -13.94 2.34
C ASN A 125 -4.21 -15.18 2.20
N SER A 126 -3.70 -16.19 1.45
CA SER A 126 -4.39 -17.48 1.39
C SER A 126 -4.65 -18.03 2.80
N PRO A 127 -5.90 -18.40 3.13
CA PRO A 127 -6.25 -18.95 4.44
C PRO A 127 -5.45 -20.22 4.77
N GLY A 128 -5.21 -20.47 6.05
CA GLY A 128 -4.55 -21.67 6.55
C GLY A 128 -3.57 -21.40 7.70
N ARG A 129 -3.08 -22.47 8.32
CA ARG A 129 -2.23 -22.45 9.52
C ARG A 129 -0.99 -21.55 9.38
N TYR A 130 -0.41 -21.46 8.18
CA TYR A 130 0.76 -20.61 7.95
C TYR A 130 0.41 -19.13 8.06
N SER A 131 -0.75 -18.72 7.55
CA SER A 131 -1.21 -17.33 7.60
C SER A 131 -1.81 -16.95 8.96
N ALA A 132 -2.32 -17.93 9.73
CA ALA A 132 -2.89 -17.73 11.06
C ALA A 132 -1.89 -17.15 12.08
N ILE A 133 -0.59 -17.18 11.82
CA ILE A 133 0.41 -16.51 12.67
C ILE A 133 0.13 -15.01 12.84
N LEU A 134 -0.40 -14.36 11.80
CA LEU A 134 -0.74 -12.95 11.85
C LEU A 134 -1.95 -12.65 12.76
N LEU A 135 -2.66 -13.67 13.23
CA LEU A 135 -3.78 -13.55 14.16
C LEU A 135 -3.39 -13.84 15.61
N ARG A 136 -2.13 -14.22 15.84
CA ARG A 136 -1.60 -14.51 17.18
C ARG A 136 -1.09 -13.28 17.93
N GLY A 137 -1.18 -12.09 17.34
CA GLY A 137 -0.87 -10.84 18.01
C GLY A 137 -1.80 -10.60 19.19
N GLU A 138 -1.30 -9.98 20.26
CA GLU A 138 -2.11 -9.42 21.36
C GLU A 138 -2.99 -8.29 20.82
N ARG A 139 -2.51 -7.61 19.77
CA ARG A 139 -3.28 -6.74 18.87
C ARG A 139 -2.99 -7.15 17.42
N VAL A 140 -4.03 -7.17 16.59
CA VAL A 140 -3.97 -7.50 15.18
C VAL A 140 -4.47 -6.30 14.39
N ILE A 141 -3.57 -5.62 13.70
CA ILE A 141 -3.92 -4.49 12.84
C ILE A 141 -4.34 -5.02 11.47
N VAL A 142 -5.49 -4.58 10.99
CA VAL A 142 -5.95 -4.77 9.61
C VAL A 142 -6.12 -3.40 8.94
N VAL A 143 -5.89 -3.31 7.62
CA VAL A 143 -5.77 -2.03 6.93
C VAL A 143 -7.06 -1.53 6.27
N SER A 144 -8.18 -2.24 6.44
CA SER A 144 -9.51 -1.87 5.94
C SER A 144 -10.60 -2.71 6.61
N GLN A 145 -11.85 -2.28 6.53
CA GLN A 145 -13.01 -3.09 6.96
C GLN A 145 -13.13 -4.35 6.10
N THR A 146 -12.95 -4.22 4.80
CA THR A 146 -12.93 -5.37 3.88
C THR A 146 -11.92 -6.44 4.32
N LEU A 147 -10.73 -6.03 4.76
CA LEU A 147 -9.73 -6.99 5.24
C LEU A 147 -10.08 -7.56 6.62
N ARG A 148 -10.71 -6.77 7.50
CA ARG A 148 -11.27 -7.26 8.76
C ARG A 148 -12.29 -8.36 8.51
N ASP A 149 -13.28 -8.10 7.65
CA ASP A 149 -14.33 -9.06 7.32
C ASP A 149 -13.76 -10.32 6.66
N TYR A 150 -12.74 -10.16 5.80
CA TYR A 150 -12.00 -11.28 5.23
C TYR A 150 -11.36 -12.16 6.31
N VAL A 151 -10.66 -11.57 7.26
CA VAL A 151 -9.99 -12.27 8.35
C VAL A 151 -11.03 -13.00 9.23
N LEU A 152 -12.07 -12.31 9.68
CA LEU A 152 -13.10 -12.90 10.55
C LEU A 152 -13.87 -14.04 9.87
N ARG A 153 -14.14 -13.93 8.57
CA ARG A 153 -14.81 -14.98 7.79
C ARG A 153 -13.97 -16.25 7.66
N HIS A 154 -12.65 -16.11 7.50
CA HIS A 154 -11.78 -17.27 7.24
C HIS A 154 -11.16 -17.87 8.50
N TYR A 155 -11.26 -17.20 9.65
CA TYR A 155 -10.68 -17.61 10.92
C TYR A 155 -11.62 -17.32 12.10
N PRO A 156 -12.89 -17.78 12.04
CA PRO A 156 -13.89 -17.45 13.05
C PRO A 156 -13.51 -17.92 14.46
N ASP A 157 -12.79 -19.06 14.56
CA ASP A 157 -12.41 -19.67 15.83
C ASP A 157 -10.98 -19.31 16.28
N ASP A 158 -10.19 -18.69 15.43
CA ASP A 158 -8.77 -18.44 15.67
C ASP A 158 -8.48 -17.04 16.25
N ILE A 159 -9.48 -16.14 16.23
CA ILE A 159 -9.26 -14.75 16.61
C ILE A 159 -10.39 -14.18 17.46
N ASP A 160 -10.01 -13.59 18.57
CA ASP A 160 -10.87 -12.71 19.35
C ASP A 160 -11.03 -11.38 18.60
N THR A 161 -12.26 -11.03 18.26
CA THR A 161 -12.59 -9.81 17.49
C THR A 161 -12.17 -8.53 18.21
N ALA A 162 -12.16 -8.54 19.55
CA ALA A 162 -11.69 -7.41 20.34
C ALA A 162 -10.19 -7.09 20.15
N ARG A 163 -9.39 -8.05 19.71
CA ARG A 163 -7.97 -7.83 19.39
C ARG A 163 -7.72 -7.24 18.01
N VAL A 164 -8.75 -7.17 17.15
CA VAL A 164 -8.62 -6.69 15.77
C VAL A 164 -8.89 -5.20 15.72
N ALA A 165 -7.86 -4.42 15.42
CA ALA A 165 -7.96 -3.00 15.19
C ALA A 165 -7.91 -2.68 13.69
N VAL A 166 -8.87 -1.90 13.19
CA VAL A 166 -8.81 -1.37 11.82
C VAL A 166 -8.03 -0.06 11.86
N ILE A 167 -6.81 -0.10 11.31
CA ILE A 167 -5.97 1.10 11.15
C ILE A 167 -5.66 1.23 9.66
N PRO A 168 -6.40 2.07 8.93
CA PRO A 168 -6.20 2.26 7.49
C PRO A 168 -4.82 2.82 7.17
N ARG A 169 -4.40 2.65 5.92
CA ARG A 169 -3.21 3.33 5.40
C ARG A 169 -3.47 4.82 5.30
N GLY A 170 -2.44 5.60 5.59
CA GLY A 170 -2.48 7.03 5.45
C GLY A 170 -1.75 7.53 4.20
N ILE A 171 -2.17 8.70 3.73
CA ILE A 171 -1.48 9.48 2.72
C ILE A 171 -0.74 10.64 3.39
N ASP A 172 0.50 10.85 3.00
CA ASP A 172 1.29 12.03 3.38
C ASP A 172 0.80 13.23 2.56
N THR A 173 0.07 14.13 3.21
CA THR A 173 -0.51 15.31 2.56
C THR A 173 0.54 16.36 2.18
N ASP A 174 1.73 16.31 2.74
CA ASP A 174 2.85 17.17 2.36
C ASP A 174 3.54 16.61 1.11
N ALA A 175 3.64 15.30 1.00
CA ALA A 175 4.14 14.64 -0.21
C ALA A 175 3.13 14.67 -1.36
N PHE A 176 1.80 14.69 -1.06
CA PHE A 176 0.70 14.77 -2.03
C PHE A 176 -0.21 15.97 -1.72
N PRO A 177 0.26 17.22 -1.94
CA PRO A 177 -0.51 18.40 -1.58
C PRO A 177 -1.77 18.55 -2.44
N TYR A 178 -2.86 18.94 -1.80
CA TYR A 178 -4.13 19.15 -2.48
C TYR A 178 -4.03 20.23 -3.59
N GLY A 179 -4.47 19.87 -4.79
CA GLY A 179 -4.44 20.76 -5.94
C GLY A 179 -3.04 21.01 -6.52
N TYR A 180 -2.04 20.22 -6.10
CA TYR A 180 -0.68 20.29 -6.62
C TYR A 180 -0.65 20.18 -8.15
N ARG A 181 0.26 20.92 -8.75
CA ARG A 181 0.60 20.85 -10.18
C ARG A 181 2.12 20.83 -10.32
N PRO A 182 2.68 19.93 -11.13
CA PRO A 182 4.11 19.95 -11.43
C PRO A 182 4.45 21.22 -12.21
N ASP A 183 5.70 21.68 -12.08
CA ASP A 183 6.18 22.85 -12.80
C ASP A 183 6.27 22.59 -14.32
N GLU A 184 6.36 23.69 -15.10
CA GLU A 184 6.39 23.62 -16.55
C GLU A 184 7.62 22.89 -17.10
N THR A 185 8.73 22.91 -16.38
CA THR A 185 9.97 22.22 -16.78
C THR A 185 9.77 20.72 -16.72
N TRP A 186 9.19 20.24 -15.60
CA TRP A 186 8.85 18.82 -15.46
C TRP A 186 7.82 18.39 -16.53
N GLN A 187 6.76 19.19 -16.74
CA GLN A 187 5.74 18.89 -17.75
C GLN A 187 6.36 18.77 -19.15
N ARG A 188 7.24 19.69 -19.52
CA ARG A 188 7.94 19.64 -20.80
C ARG A 188 8.78 18.39 -20.94
N SER A 189 9.63 18.08 -19.96
CA SER A 189 10.47 16.87 -19.95
C SER A 189 9.66 15.59 -20.02
N PHE A 190 8.51 15.53 -19.33
CA PHE A 190 7.63 14.37 -19.35
C PHE A 190 7.03 14.15 -20.76
N PHE A 191 6.59 15.20 -21.43
CA PHE A 191 6.05 15.09 -22.79
C PHE A 191 7.14 14.98 -23.88
N GLU A 192 8.37 15.40 -23.60
CA GLU A 192 9.52 15.06 -24.46
C GLU A 192 9.87 13.56 -24.37
N GLU A 193 9.79 12.98 -23.17
CA GLU A 193 9.98 11.54 -22.94
C GLU A 193 8.82 10.72 -23.54
N TYR A 194 7.58 11.22 -23.46
CA TYR A 194 6.37 10.53 -23.92
C TYR A 194 5.50 11.41 -24.81
N PRO A 195 5.97 11.78 -26.03
CA PRO A 195 5.27 12.73 -26.90
C PRO A 195 3.86 12.29 -27.30
N GLN A 196 3.60 10.97 -27.37
CA GLN A 196 2.29 10.42 -27.66
C GLN A 196 1.24 10.70 -26.58
N LEU A 197 1.64 11.12 -25.37
CA LEU A 197 0.72 11.45 -24.26
C LEU A 197 0.31 12.93 -24.24
N ALA A 198 0.92 13.80 -25.05
CA ALA A 198 0.81 15.26 -24.92
C ALA A 198 -0.52 15.87 -25.40
N SER A 199 -1.26 15.22 -26.30
CA SER A 199 -2.28 15.91 -27.13
C SER A 199 -3.72 15.73 -26.63
N ALA A 200 -3.96 14.98 -25.55
CA ALA A 200 -5.31 14.67 -25.05
C ALA A 200 -5.32 14.35 -23.55
N PRO A 201 -6.49 14.27 -22.91
CA PRO A 201 -6.61 13.88 -21.52
C PRO A 201 -5.87 12.57 -21.20
N LEU A 202 -5.01 12.58 -20.17
CA LEU A 202 -4.21 11.45 -19.77
C LEU A 202 -4.97 10.56 -18.75
N LEU A 203 -5.17 9.30 -19.09
CA LEU A 203 -5.57 8.24 -18.17
C LEU A 203 -4.32 7.56 -17.65
N THR A 204 -4.19 7.35 -16.35
CA THR A 204 -3.05 6.66 -15.76
C THR A 204 -3.50 5.46 -14.93
N LEU A 205 -2.99 4.27 -15.27
CA LEU A 205 -3.14 3.07 -14.45
C LEU A 205 -1.80 2.71 -13.82
N PRO A 206 -1.60 2.98 -12.52
CA PRO A 206 -0.38 2.64 -11.83
C PRO A 206 -0.41 1.20 -11.34
N GLY A 207 0.68 0.48 -11.54
CA GLY A 207 0.81 -0.87 -11.01
C GLY A 207 1.82 -1.73 -11.73
N ARG A 208 2.34 -2.72 -10.99
CA ARG A 208 3.28 -3.70 -11.54
C ARG A 208 2.68 -4.47 -12.70
N GLY A 209 3.49 -4.86 -13.67
CA GLY A 209 3.10 -5.65 -14.85
C GLY A 209 2.55 -7.05 -14.52
N THR A 210 1.34 -7.10 -14.00
CA THR A 210 0.65 -8.36 -13.70
C THR A 210 -0.81 -8.31 -14.18
N ARG A 211 -1.34 -9.45 -14.65
CA ARG A 211 -2.74 -9.56 -15.07
C ARG A 211 -3.74 -9.12 -14.00
N LEU A 212 -3.32 -9.14 -12.73
CA LEU A 212 -4.18 -8.76 -11.61
C LEU A 212 -4.50 -7.26 -11.55
N LYS A 213 -3.71 -6.41 -12.22
CA LYS A 213 -3.84 -4.96 -12.17
C LYS A 213 -4.82 -4.37 -13.20
N GLY A 214 -5.34 -5.20 -14.13
CA GLY A 214 -6.35 -4.75 -15.10
C GLY A 214 -5.81 -3.91 -16.26
N HIS A 215 -4.53 -4.06 -16.63
CA HIS A 215 -3.93 -3.33 -17.75
C HIS A 215 -4.67 -3.59 -19.06
N ALA A 216 -5.10 -4.85 -19.29
CA ALA A 216 -5.89 -5.19 -20.48
C ALA A 216 -7.24 -4.45 -20.49
N ASP A 217 -7.92 -4.37 -19.33
CA ASP A 217 -9.19 -3.63 -19.21
C ASP A 217 -9.01 -2.14 -19.49
N ALA A 218 -7.85 -1.55 -19.10
CA ALA A 218 -7.55 -0.15 -19.40
C ALA A 218 -7.30 0.09 -20.90
N ILE A 219 -6.63 -0.84 -21.59
CA ILE A 219 -6.43 -0.77 -23.05
C ILE A 219 -7.77 -0.89 -23.78
N GLU A 220 -8.61 -1.85 -23.38
CA GLU A 220 -9.95 -2.02 -23.96
C GLU A 220 -10.85 -0.79 -23.69
N LEU A 221 -10.75 -0.21 -22.48
CA LEU A 221 -11.44 1.05 -22.15
C LEU A 221 -11.03 2.17 -23.13
N LEU A 222 -9.73 2.34 -23.38
CA LEU A 222 -9.25 3.38 -24.30
C LEU A 222 -9.76 3.12 -25.73
N ALA A 223 -9.78 1.88 -26.20
CA ALA A 223 -10.35 1.51 -27.51
C ALA A 223 -11.83 1.91 -27.60
N ASP A 224 -12.62 1.59 -26.57
CA ASP A 224 -14.04 1.91 -26.53
C ASP A 224 -14.31 3.43 -26.45
N LEU A 225 -13.48 4.19 -25.72
CA LEU A 225 -13.55 5.65 -25.70
C LEU A 225 -13.29 6.23 -27.09
N ASN A 226 -12.27 5.74 -27.79
CA ASN A 226 -11.98 6.16 -29.17
C ASN A 226 -13.15 5.84 -30.14
N HIS A 227 -13.78 4.67 -30.02
CA HIS A 227 -14.98 4.33 -30.83
C HIS A 227 -16.14 5.29 -30.56
N ARG A 228 -16.21 5.89 -29.38
CA ARG A 228 -17.19 6.93 -29.01
C ARG A 228 -16.71 8.35 -29.35
N ALA A 229 -15.64 8.50 -30.13
CA ALA A 229 -15.00 9.78 -30.49
C ALA A 229 -14.54 10.61 -29.26
N ILE A 230 -14.21 9.95 -28.17
CA ILE A 230 -13.59 10.57 -26.98
C ILE A 230 -12.09 10.31 -27.08
N ASP A 231 -11.32 11.35 -27.46
CA ASP A 231 -9.87 11.25 -27.55
C ASP A 231 -9.25 11.28 -26.16
N ALA A 232 -8.37 10.32 -25.89
CA ALA A 232 -7.63 10.21 -24.63
C ALA A 232 -6.30 9.48 -24.85
N ARG A 233 -5.44 9.51 -23.85
CA ARG A 233 -4.14 8.83 -23.82
C ARG A 233 -4.08 7.93 -22.59
N LEU A 234 -3.31 6.85 -22.66
CA LEU A 234 -3.17 5.90 -21.55
C LEU A 234 -1.70 5.69 -21.20
N LEU A 235 -1.40 5.87 -19.92
CA LEU A 235 -0.12 5.49 -19.32
C LEU A 235 -0.32 4.29 -18.38
N LEU A 236 0.33 3.18 -18.70
CA LEU A 236 0.47 2.01 -17.82
C LEU A 236 1.74 2.18 -16.99
N LEU A 237 1.62 2.90 -15.88
CA LEU A 237 2.73 3.35 -15.05
C LEU A 237 3.28 2.22 -14.17
N GLY A 238 4.55 1.85 -14.34
CA GLY A 238 5.21 0.80 -13.56
C GLY A 238 4.89 -0.62 -14.02
N ALA A 239 4.37 -0.78 -15.24
CA ALA A 239 4.07 -2.11 -15.78
C ALA A 239 5.29 -2.78 -16.42
N ASP A 240 6.27 -2.00 -16.89
CA ASP A 240 7.51 -2.50 -17.50
C ASP A 240 8.58 -2.71 -16.42
N GLU A 241 8.63 -3.92 -15.86
CA GLU A 241 9.56 -4.31 -14.81
C GLU A 241 10.31 -5.59 -15.21
N PRO A 242 11.57 -5.78 -14.75
CA PRO A 242 12.30 -7.02 -14.96
C PRO A 242 11.51 -8.25 -14.51
N GLY A 243 11.50 -9.29 -15.36
CA GLY A 243 10.73 -10.52 -15.13
C GLY A 243 9.25 -10.43 -15.54
N ARG A 244 8.84 -9.36 -16.26
CA ARG A 244 7.48 -9.15 -16.79
C ARG A 244 7.42 -9.08 -18.31
N GLU A 245 8.53 -9.34 -18.99
CA GLU A 245 8.70 -9.15 -20.43
C GLU A 245 7.62 -9.86 -21.26
N ALA A 246 7.26 -11.10 -20.88
CA ALA A 246 6.22 -11.86 -21.56
C ALA A 246 4.84 -11.19 -21.45
N TYR A 247 4.49 -10.68 -20.27
CA TYR A 247 3.22 -9.98 -20.06
C TYR A 247 3.20 -8.61 -20.74
N VAL A 248 4.29 -7.89 -20.72
CA VAL A 248 4.44 -6.62 -21.45
C VAL A 248 4.31 -6.84 -22.97
N ALA A 249 4.89 -7.91 -23.50
CA ALA A 249 4.72 -8.28 -24.90
C ALA A 249 3.23 -8.57 -25.28
N GLU A 250 2.50 -9.26 -24.41
CA GLU A 250 1.06 -9.47 -24.58
C GLU A 250 0.27 -8.14 -24.62
N LEU A 251 0.60 -7.21 -23.72
CA LEU A 251 -0.03 -5.88 -23.71
C LEU A 251 0.29 -5.09 -24.98
N ARG A 252 1.53 -5.14 -25.49
CA ARG A 252 1.92 -4.50 -26.76
C ARG A 252 1.16 -5.09 -27.95
N GLN A 253 0.99 -6.42 -27.97
CA GLN A 253 0.16 -7.07 -28.98
C GLN A 253 -1.32 -6.61 -28.94
N LEU A 254 -1.88 -6.47 -27.74
CA LEU A 254 -3.24 -5.96 -27.56
C LEU A 254 -3.37 -4.51 -28.03
N ILE A 255 -2.41 -3.65 -27.67
CA ILE A 255 -2.35 -2.24 -28.10
C ILE A 255 -2.34 -2.17 -29.63
N HIS A 256 -1.47 -2.93 -30.29
CA HIS A 256 -1.36 -2.98 -31.73
C HIS A 256 -2.66 -3.49 -32.39
N ALA A 257 -3.24 -4.58 -31.86
CA ALA A 257 -4.50 -5.13 -32.36
C ALA A 257 -5.69 -4.15 -32.24
N ARG A 258 -5.63 -3.16 -31.35
CA ARG A 258 -6.64 -2.11 -31.18
C ARG A 258 -6.29 -0.80 -31.93
N GLY A 259 -5.13 -0.73 -32.62
CA GLY A 259 -4.67 0.48 -33.31
C GLY A 259 -4.39 1.64 -32.36
N LEU A 260 -3.78 1.35 -31.21
CA LEU A 260 -3.53 2.32 -30.13
C LEU A 260 -2.03 2.60 -29.93
N ASP A 261 -1.17 2.24 -30.87
CA ASP A 261 0.29 2.34 -30.75
C ASP A 261 0.77 3.76 -30.47
N ASP A 262 0.06 4.76 -30.97
CA ASP A 262 0.33 6.19 -30.78
C ASP A 262 -0.39 6.81 -29.57
N LYS A 263 -1.12 6.03 -28.77
CA LYS A 263 -1.97 6.51 -27.69
C LYS A 263 -1.69 5.87 -26.32
N VAL A 264 -0.89 4.79 -26.28
CA VAL A 264 -0.60 4.06 -25.06
C VAL A 264 0.90 3.99 -24.82
N VAL A 265 1.30 4.28 -23.59
CA VAL A 265 2.67 4.08 -23.09
C VAL A 265 2.68 3.05 -22.00
N ILE A 266 3.61 2.09 -22.05
CA ILE A 266 3.95 1.18 -20.96
C ILE A 266 5.29 1.65 -20.41
N SER A 267 5.31 2.17 -19.18
CA SER A 267 6.53 2.71 -18.57
C SER A 267 7.06 1.83 -17.44
N PRO A 268 8.36 1.93 -17.12
CA PRO A 268 8.91 1.42 -15.86
C PRO A 268 8.31 2.15 -14.66
N ALA A 269 8.64 1.66 -13.45
CA ALA A 269 8.32 2.35 -12.22
C ALA A 269 9.07 3.70 -12.16
N ARG A 270 8.37 4.74 -11.70
CA ARG A 270 8.90 6.11 -11.57
C ARG A 270 8.88 6.55 -10.10
N ASP A 271 9.79 7.42 -9.72
CA ASP A 271 9.82 8.02 -8.37
C ASP A 271 8.96 9.29 -8.28
N ASP A 272 8.64 9.92 -9.43
CA ASP A 272 7.80 11.11 -9.57
C ASP A 272 6.29 10.79 -9.80
N VAL A 273 5.79 9.75 -9.16
CA VAL A 273 4.38 9.29 -9.27
C VAL A 273 3.39 10.42 -8.95
N ARG A 274 3.72 11.29 -7.97
CA ARG A 274 2.92 12.45 -7.61
C ARG A 274 2.69 13.37 -8.81
N ASP A 275 3.76 13.68 -9.54
CA ASP A 275 3.74 14.60 -10.68
C ASP A 275 2.92 13.99 -11.83
N VAL A 276 3.12 12.72 -12.12
CA VAL A 276 2.32 11.98 -13.11
C VAL A 276 0.84 11.97 -12.74
N PHE A 277 0.49 11.68 -11.49
CA PHE A 277 -0.90 11.71 -11.04
C PHE A 277 -1.49 13.11 -11.15
N ALA A 278 -0.74 14.14 -10.77
CA ALA A 278 -1.18 15.52 -10.86
C ALA A 278 -1.44 16.00 -12.28
N MET A 279 -0.81 15.41 -13.29
CA MET A 279 -1.06 15.65 -14.71
C MET A 279 -2.19 14.80 -15.29
N SER A 280 -2.58 13.73 -14.63
CA SER A 280 -3.63 12.81 -15.13
C SER A 280 -5.01 13.45 -15.04
N ALA A 281 -5.81 13.27 -16.09
CA ALA A 281 -7.22 13.63 -16.08
C ALA A 281 -8.08 12.61 -15.32
N LEU A 282 -7.65 11.33 -15.31
CA LEU A 282 -8.33 10.24 -14.61
C LEU A 282 -7.32 9.17 -14.21
N ILE A 283 -7.34 8.81 -12.93
CA ILE A 283 -6.55 7.69 -12.40
C ILE A 283 -7.41 6.42 -12.41
N LEU A 284 -6.84 5.31 -12.86
CA LEU A 284 -7.51 4.01 -12.96
C LEU A 284 -6.99 3.03 -11.90
N GLN A 285 -7.91 2.34 -11.21
CA GLN A 285 -7.59 1.28 -10.28
C GLN A 285 -8.44 0.03 -10.60
N LEU A 286 -8.03 -0.70 -11.64
CA LEU A 286 -8.79 -1.79 -12.25
C LEU A 286 -8.31 -3.20 -11.82
N SER A 287 -7.80 -3.31 -10.58
CA SER A 287 -7.40 -4.62 -10.06
C SER A 287 -8.55 -5.61 -10.08
N VAL A 288 -8.37 -6.74 -10.79
CA VAL A 288 -9.40 -7.80 -10.94
C VAL A 288 -9.51 -8.71 -9.71
N ARG A 289 -8.58 -8.59 -8.78
CA ARG A 289 -8.67 -9.21 -7.46
C ARG A 289 -8.78 -8.15 -6.37
N PRO A 290 -9.53 -8.43 -5.29
CA PRO A 290 -9.70 -7.47 -4.21
C PRO A 290 -8.34 -7.04 -3.63
N GLU A 291 -8.10 -5.75 -3.60
CA GLU A 291 -6.96 -5.20 -2.87
C GLU A 291 -7.32 -5.00 -1.40
N SER A 292 -6.32 -5.09 -0.54
CA SER A 292 -6.52 -4.93 0.90
C SER A 292 -6.84 -3.50 1.33
N PHE A 293 -6.42 -2.48 0.53
CA PHE A 293 -6.68 -1.08 0.81
C PHE A 293 -6.97 -0.29 -0.48
N GLY A 294 -5.97 0.03 -1.30
CA GLY A 294 -6.13 0.85 -2.51
C GLY A 294 -5.46 2.22 -2.35
N ARG A 295 -4.17 2.23 -2.01
CA ARG A 295 -3.40 3.45 -1.77
C ARG A 295 -3.51 4.47 -2.91
N THR A 296 -3.54 3.99 -4.16
CA THR A 296 -3.74 4.81 -5.37
C THR A 296 -4.97 5.71 -5.29
N VAL A 297 -6.07 5.22 -4.69
CA VAL A 297 -7.32 6.00 -4.56
C VAL A 297 -7.10 7.23 -3.68
N VAL A 298 -6.51 7.05 -2.51
CA VAL A 298 -6.26 8.18 -1.59
C VAL A 298 -5.18 9.11 -2.10
N GLU A 299 -4.17 8.62 -2.81
CA GLU A 299 -3.12 9.42 -3.45
C GLU A 299 -3.71 10.31 -4.56
N ALA A 300 -4.56 9.76 -5.43
CA ALA A 300 -5.22 10.53 -6.48
C ALA A 300 -6.14 11.61 -5.90
N LEU A 301 -7.00 11.25 -4.94
CA LEU A 301 -7.93 12.19 -4.32
C LEU A 301 -7.23 13.28 -3.52
N ALA A 302 -6.09 12.97 -2.86
CA ALA A 302 -5.28 13.97 -2.18
C ALA A 302 -4.78 15.05 -3.14
N LEU A 303 -4.41 14.68 -4.37
CA LEU A 303 -3.99 15.60 -5.43
C LEU A 303 -5.18 16.29 -6.15
N CYS A 304 -6.41 16.12 -5.67
CA CYS A 304 -7.63 16.61 -6.35
C CYS A 304 -7.79 16.00 -7.76
N ARG A 305 -7.45 14.70 -7.94
CA ARG A 305 -7.60 14.01 -9.23
C ARG A 305 -8.71 12.96 -9.16
N PRO A 306 -9.60 12.94 -10.17
CA PRO A 306 -10.60 11.90 -10.29
C PRO A 306 -9.95 10.52 -10.34
N VAL A 307 -10.57 9.56 -9.66
CA VAL A 307 -10.12 8.16 -9.67
C VAL A 307 -11.32 7.24 -9.91
N MET A 308 -11.12 6.26 -10.76
CA MET A 308 -12.13 5.25 -11.09
C MET A 308 -11.56 3.86 -10.85
N GLY A 309 -12.36 2.96 -10.31
CA GLY A 309 -11.91 1.61 -10.04
C GLY A 309 -13.03 0.60 -9.82
N TYR A 310 -12.67 -0.67 -9.85
CA TYR A 310 -13.61 -1.74 -9.57
C TYR A 310 -14.07 -1.74 -8.12
N ALA A 311 -15.38 -1.77 -7.92
CA ALA A 311 -16.06 -1.60 -6.63
C ALA A 311 -16.00 -2.86 -5.75
N HIS A 312 -14.78 -3.36 -5.50
CA HIS A 312 -14.54 -4.49 -4.60
C HIS A 312 -13.26 -4.30 -3.79
N GLY A 313 -13.13 -5.08 -2.72
CA GLY A 313 -11.98 -4.95 -1.82
C GLY A 313 -11.88 -3.58 -1.16
N GLY A 314 -10.71 -3.21 -0.68
CA GLY A 314 -10.44 -1.90 -0.09
C GLY A 314 -10.60 -0.75 -1.08
N VAL A 315 -10.39 -0.98 -2.38
CA VAL A 315 -10.67 0.03 -3.42
C VAL A 315 -12.15 0.38 -3.46
N GLY A 316 -13.02 -0.64 -3.44
CA GLY A 316 -14.47 -0.43 -3.42
C GLY A 316 -14.95 0.27 -2.15
N GLU A 317 -14.33 -0.02 -0.99
CA GLU A 317 -14.56 0.62 0.30
C GLU A 317 -14.21 2.13 0.22
N LEU A 318 -12.98 2.45 -0.20
CA LEU A 318 -12.51 3.83 -0.33
C LEU A 318 -13.32 4.66 -1.32
N LEU A 319 -13.63 4.08 -2.49
CA LEU A 319 -14.46 4.78 -3.48
C LEU A 319 -15.90 4.99 -2.98
N ALA A 320 -16.47 4.06 -2.22
CA ALA A 320 -17.80 4.22 -1.65
C ALA A 320 -17.88 5.40 -0.67
N GLU A 321 -16.84 5.60 0.12
CA GLU A 321 -16.76 6.65 1.12
C GLU A 321 -16.33 7.99 0.52
N LEU A 322 -15.22 7.99 -0.27
CA LEU A 322 -14.55 9.23 -0.66
C LEU A 322 -14.95 9.75 -2.03
N TYR A 323 -15.26 8.86 -2.98
CA TYR A 323 -15.54 9.23 -4.36
C TYR A 323 -16.49 8.23 -5.04
N PRO A 324 -17.79 8.20 -4.67
CA PRO A 324 -18.77 7.24 -5.20
C PRO A 324 -18.91 7.28 -6.73
N ALA A 325 -18.66 8.46 -7.33
CA ALA A 325 -18.67 8.64 -8.78
C ALA A 325 -17.61 7.80 -9.52
N GLY A 326 -16.54 7.36 -8.85
CA GLY A 326 -15.50 6.53 -9.43
C GLY A 326 -15.76 5.02 -9.35
N ARG A 327 -16.89 4.57 -8.81
CA ARG A 327 -17.19 3.14 -8.62
C ARG A 327 -17.71 2.49 -9.89
N VAL A 328 -17.13 1.35 -10.25
CA VAL A 328 -17.59 0.52 -11.37
C VAL A 328 -17.71 -0.94 -10.90
N PRO A 329 -18.79 -1.66 -11.21
CA PRO A 329 -18.86 -3.09 -10.92
C PRO A 329 -17.74 -3.86 -11.61
N LEU A 330 -17.21 -4.90 -10.95
CA LEU A 330 -16.15 -5.73 -11.51
C LEU A 330 -16.64 -6.41 -12.80
N GLY A 331 -15.87 -6.23 -13.88
CA GLY A 331 -16.15 -6.86 -15.18
C GLY A 331 -17.27 -6.19 -16.01
N ASP A 332 -17.87 -5.12 -15.51
CA ASP A 332 -18.89 -4.36 -16.26
C ASP A 332 -18.19 -3.35 -17.19
N ARG A 333 -17.86 -3.83 -18.40
CA ARG A 333 -17.16 -3.04 -19.43
C ARG A 333 -17.97 -1.83 -19.89
N GLU A 334 -19.27 -2.00 -20.09
CA GLU A 334 -20.14 -0.90 -20.55
C GLU A 334 -20.15 0.24 -19.52
N LYS A 335 -20.33 -0.11 -18.24
CA LYS A 335 -20.31 0.85 -17.14
C LYS A 335 -18.95 1.50 -16.94
N LEU A 336 -17.86 0.75 -17.21
CA LEU A 336 -16.50 1.28 -17.16
C LEU A 336 -16.33 2.42 -18.19
N VAL A 337 -16.78 2.21 -19.42
CA VAL A 337 -16.68 3.21 -20.51
C VAL A 337 -17.59 4.40 -20.26
N GLU A 338 -18.85 4.18 -19.85
CA GLU A 338 -19.79 5.25 -19.50
C GLU A 338 -19.21 6.14 -18.41
N ARG A 339 -18.73 5.54 -17.33
CA ARG A 339 -18.19 6.26 -16.18
C ARG A 339 -16.92 7.04 -16.52
N ALA A 340 -16.01 6.46 -17.31
CA ALA A 340 -14.83 7.16 -17.80
C ALA A 340 -15.21 8.39 -18.64
N ALA A 341 -16.17 8.24 -19.57
CA ALA A 341 -16.65 9.33 -20.39
C ALA A 341 -17.31 10.45 -19.57
N GLU A 342 -18.10 10.10 -18.55
CA GLU A 342 -18.70 11.05 -17.61
C GLU A 342 -17.63 11.83 -16.84
N LEU A 343 -16.66 11.12 -16.22
CA LEU A 343 -15.61 11.72 -15.41
C LEU A 343 -14.64 12.59 -16.23
N LEU A 344 -14.36 12.22 -17.49
CA LEU A 344 -13.55 13.04 -18.40
C LEU A 344 -14.26 14.32 -18.81
N ARG A 345 -15.59 14.28 -18.93
CA ARG A 345 -16.40 15.45 -19.29
C ARG A 345 -16.67 16.34 -18.08
N PHE A 346 -17.04 15.76 -16.97
CA PHE A 346 -17.42 16.47 -15.74
C PHE A 346 -17.17 15.58 -14.52
N ALA A 347 -16.01 15.75 -13.90
CA ALA A 347 -15.70 15.12 -12.63
C ALA A 347 -16.34 15.88 -11.47
N PRO A 348 -17.06 15.20 -10.55
CA PRO A 348 -17.53 15.84 -9.33
C PRO A 348 -16.40 16.47 -8.52
N PRO A 349 -16.67 17.56 -7.77
CA PRO A 349 -15.67 18.19 -6.91
C PRO A 349 -15.07 17.19 -5.91
N ILE A 350 -13.76 17.25 -5.73
CA ILE A 350 -13.02 16.44 -4.78
C ILE A 350 -12.58 17.38 -3.65
N PRO A 351 -13.07 17.19 -2.41
CA PRO A 351 -12.65 18.02 -1.28
C PRO A 351 -11.23 17.65 -0.81
N PRO A 352 -10.55 18.57 -0.09
CA PRO A 352 -9.29 18.22 0.57
C PRO A 352 -9.46 17.01 1.51
N PRO A 353 -8.45 16.14 1.62
CA PRO A 353 -8.54 14.93 2.44
C PRO A 353 -8.69 15.26 3.93
N ARG A 354 -9.74 14.73 4.57
CA ARG A 354 -10.01 14.85 6.01
C ARG A 354 -9.81 13.53 6.75
N SER A 355 -9.78 12.43 6.04
CA SER A 355 -9.56 11.07 6.55
C SER A 355 -8.40 10.41 5.77
N TYR A 356 -7.94 9.28 6.28
CA TYR A 356 -6.84 8.52 5.67
C TYR A 356 -5.53 9.31 5.56
N ARG A 357 -5.28 10.25 6.49
CA ARG A 357 -4.00 10.97 6.55
C ARG A 357 -2.95 10.10 7.21
N LEU A 358 -1.70 10.33 6.82
CA LEU A 358 -0.56 9.60 7.40
C LEU A 358 -0.50 9.75 8.93
N VAL A 359 -0.73 10.96 9.42
CA VAL A 359 -0.73 11.25 10.86
C VAL A 359 -1.79 10.43 11.61
N ASP A 360 -2.99 10.25 11.05
CA ASP A 360 -4.06 9.46 11.67
C ASP A 360 -3.64 7.98 11.84
N MET A 361 -3.00 7.40 10.81
CA MET A 361 -2.45 6.04 10.88
C MET A 361 -1.34 5.91 11.91
N GLN A 362 -0.45 6.90 11.97
CA GLN A 362 0.67 6.93 12.90
C GLN A 362 0.18 7.04 14.35
N GLU A 363 -0.67 8.02 14.64
CA GLU A 363 -1.25 8.23 15.97
C GLU A 363 -2.03 7.00 16.46
N ALA A 364 -2.89 6.42 15.63
CA ALA A 364 -3.64 5.22 15.98
C ALA A 364 -2.73 4.02 16.25
N THR A 365 -1.63 3.88 15.50
CA THR A 365 -0.67 2.78 15.72
C THR A 365 0.12 2.97 17.02
N LEU A 366 0.58 4.19 17.31
CA LEU A 366 1.31 4.50 18.52
C LEU A 366 0.41 4.40 19.77
N ALA A 367 -0.84 4.86 19.66
CA ALA A 367 -1.85 4.70 20.70
C ALA A 367 -2.09 3.21 21.04
N LEU A 368 -2.25 2.36 20.03
CA LEU A 368 -2.40 0.91 20.21
C LEU A 368 -1.18 0.30 20.95
N TYR A 369 0.03 0.79 20.68
CA TYR A 369 1.22 0.34 21.41
C TYR A 369 1.20 0.81 22.87
N ALA A 370 0.84 2.08 23.12
CA ALA A 370 0.74 2.63 24.45
C ALA A 370 -0.30 1.89 25.31
N ASP A 371 -1.48 1.60 24.77
CA ASP A 371 -2.55 0.85 25.43
C ASP A 371 -2.09 -0.55 25.87
N LEU A 372 -1.33 -1.24 25.01
CA LEU A 372 -0.75 -2.54 25.38
C LEU A 372 0.19 -2.45 26.59
N LEU A 373 1.03 -1.41 26.64
CA LEU A 373 1.99 -1.24 27.72
C LEU A 373 1.35 -0.81 29.04
N GLN A 374 0.18 -0.17 28.99
CA GLN A 374 -0.63 0.21 30.14
C GLN A 374 -1.56 -0.91 30.62
N GLY A 375 -1.62 -2.04 29.92
CA GLY A 375 -2.53 -3.14 30.21
C GLY A 375 -3.99 -2.83 29.94
N VAL A 376 -4.27 -1.83 29.06
CA VAL A 376 -5.63 -1.45 28.66
C VAL A 376 -6.22 -2.58 27.78
N PRO A 377 -7.41 -3.12 28.13
CA PRO A 377 -8.07 -4.11 27.29
C PRO A 377 -8.32 -3.60 25.89
N ALA A 378 -8.44 -4.51 24.94
CA ALA A 378 -8.87 -4.16 23.58
C ALA A 378 -10.35 -3.69 23.63
N ALA A 379 -10.63 -2.57 23.01
CA ALA A 379 -11.98 -2.01 22.90
C ALA A 379 -12.88 -2.76 21.90
#